data_5e85227f60c1e6bd9815ba1fc3d51764
#
_entry.id   5e85227f60c1e6bd9815ba1fc3d51764
#
_cell.length_a   1.000
_cell.length_b   1.000
_cell.length_c   1.000
_cell.angle_alpha   90.00
_cell.angle_beta   90.00
_cell.angle_gamma   90.00
#
_symmetry.space_group_name_H-M   'P 1'
#
loop_
_entity.id
_entity.type
_entity.pdbx_description
1 polymer ?
#
loop_
_entity_poly.entity_id
_entity_poly.type
_entity_poly.pdbx_seq_one_letter_code
_entity_poly.pdbx_strand_id
1 'polypeptide(L)'
;MSLLSKIFRPAEKTHSPVPAGMYHYQAPADDPRNYRLHLRVEPDGSGILIVNASTVLHLNLTATEYAYYLVHSLPLDQVARKMNRRYNVAASQARRDYQDFAERIQ
;
A
#
# COMPACT_ATOMS: atom_id res chain seq x y z
N MET A 1 -22.83 -6.09 1.86
CA MET A 1 -22.61 -5.56 1.95
C MET A 1 -22.49 -5.21 1.91
N SER A 2 -22.14 -5.42 1.86
CA SER A 2 -21.67 -4.90 1.89
C SER A 2 -21.30 -4.69 2.11
N LEU A 3 -20.50 -4.83 1.96
CA LEU A 3 -19.98 -4.40 2.37
C LEU A 3 -19.86 -3.81 2.40
N LEU A 4 -19.54 -3.80 2.06
CA LEU A 4 -19.30 -2.98 2.41
C LEU A 4 -19.76 -2.49 3.00
N SER A 5 -19.99 -2.48 3.00
CA SER A 5 -20.28 -1.97 3.76
C SER A 5 -20.33 -2.25 4.56
N LYS A 6 -20.00 -2.85 4.78
CA LYS A 6 -19.71 -2.95 5.53
C LYS A 6 -19.05 -3.06 5.77
N ILE A 7 -18.54 -3.16 5.27
CA ILE A 7 -17.81 -3.01 5.47
C ILE A 7 -17.66 -2.55 5.93
N PHE A 8 -17.67 -2.50 6.19
CA PHE A 8 -17.38 -1.68 6.76
C PHE A 8 -17.62 -1.39 7.72
N ARG A 9 -17.46 -1.54 8.08
CA ARG A 9 -17.31 -1.11 9.04
C ARG A 9 -16.93 -0.66 9.77
N PRO A 10 -17.01 -0.31 9.97
CA PRO A 10 -16.34 0.32 10.58
C PRO A 10 -15.86 0.49 11.54
N ALA A 11 -16.14 0.41 12.04
CA ALA A 11 -15.33 0.78 12.97
C ALA A 11 -14.15 0.15 12.93
N GLU A 12 -14.10 -0.47 12.34
CA GLU A 12 -13.06 -0.75 12.22
C GLU A 12 -12.34 -0.07 11.71
N LYS A 13 -12.70 0.45 11.23
CA LYS A 13 -12.02 1.43 10.92
C LYS A 13 -11.28 1.98 11.94
N THR A 14 -11.44 1.60 13.00
CA THR A 14 -10.77 2.20 14.06
C THR A 14 -9.32 1.94 14.05
N HIS A 15 -8.87 0.86 13.49
CA HIS A 15 -7.48 0.76 13.39
C HIS A 15 -7.07 0.60 11.97
N SER A 16 -6.11 1.39 11.54
CA SER A 16 -5.41 1.17 10.30
C SER A 16 -4.43 0.04 10.49
N PRO A 17 -4.28 -0.87 9.53
CA PRO A 17 -3.25 -1.91 9.59
C PRO A 17 -1.85 -1.33 9.42
N VAL A 18 -1.75 -0.06 9.00
CA VAL A 18 -0.48 0.60 8.77
C VAL A 18 -0.33 1.70 9.79
N PRO A 19 0.74 1.71 10.59
CA PRO A 19 0.93 2.79 11.56
C PRO A 19 1.09 4.13 10.87
N ALA A 20 0.45 5.17 11.43
CA ALA A 20 0.61 6.53 10.94
C ALA A 20 2.07 6.94 11.06
N GLY A 21 2.55 7.69 10.09
CA GLY A 21 3.93 8.14 10.10
C GLY A 21 4.46 8.38 8.72
N MET A 22 5.77 8.57 8.64
CA MET A 22 6.48 8.85 7.40
C MET A 22 7.44 7.71 7.12
N TYR A 23 7.41 7.22 5.88
CA TYR A 23 8.27 6.12 5.45
C TYR A 23 8.90 6.48 4.12
N HIS A 24 10.06 5.94 3.83
CA HIS A 24 10.70 6.23 2.56
C HIS A 24 11.49 5.02 2.06
N TYR A 25 11.71 5.00 0.75
CA TYR A 25 12.49 3.99 0.07
C TYR A 25 13.34 4.67 -0.98
N GLN A 26 14.61 4.27 -1.08
CA GLN A 26 15.52 4.73 -2.11
C GLN A 26 16.04 3.50 -2.84
N ALA A 27 15.85 3.48 -4.15
CA ALA A 27 16.38 2.38 -4.96
C ALA A 27 17.90 2.32 -4.83
N PRO A 28 18.49 1.12 -4.92
CA PRO A 28 19.95 0.99 -4.87
C PRO A 28 20.60 1.82 -5.98
N ALA A 29 21.83 2.27 -5.74
CA ALA A 29 22.54 3.13 -6.67
C ALA A 29 22.74 2.48 -8.04
N ASP A 30 22.80 1.16 -8.09
CA ASP A 30 23.00 0.42 -9.33
C ASP A 30 21.68 0.07 -10.04
N ASP A 31 20.54 0.44 -9.47
CA ASP A 31 19.26 0.22 -10.12
C ASP A 31 19.07 1.31 -11.20
N PRO A 32 18.92 0.92 -12.47
CA PRO A 32 18.77 1.91 -13.53
C PRO A 32 17.52 2.78 -13.38
N ARG A 33 16.52 2.33 -12.64
CA ARG A 33 15.31 3.13 -12.41
C ARG A 33 15.56 4.25 -11.42
N ASN A 34 16.43 4.05 -10.46
CA ASN A 34 16.88 5.05 -9.50
C ASN A 34 15.72 5.87 -8.92
N TYR A 35 14.66 5.21 -8.48
CA TYR A 35 13.48 5.89 -8.00
C TYR A 35 13.47 6.00 -6.48
N ARG A 36 12.71 6.97 -5.99
CA ARG A 36 12.56 7.22 -4.57
C ARG A 36 11.08 7.32 -4.23
N LEU A 37 10.71 6.79 -3.07
CA LEU A 37 9.35 6.81 -2.58
C LEU A 37 9.31 7.45 -1.20
N HIS A 38 8.36 8.35 -1.01
CA HIS A 38 8.05 8.90 0.31
C HIS A 38 6.57 8.65 0.57
N LEU A 39 6.27 7.93 1.63
CA LEU A 39 4.90 7.60 1.99
C LEU A 39 4.57 8.25 3.32
N ARG A 40 3.51 9.03 3.34
CA ARG A 40 2.94 9.57 4.57
C ARG A 40 1.63 8.86 4.84
N VAL A 41 1.52 8.24 6.02
CA VAL A 41 0.29 7.55 6.42
C VAL A 41 -0.39 8.37 7.48
N GLU A 42 -1.66 8.71 7.24
CA GLU A 42 -2.47 9.50 8.15
C GLU A 42 -3.06 8.61 9.23
N PRO A 43 -3.49 9.19 10.36
CA PRO A 43 -4.10 8.38 11.42
C PRO A 43 -5.33 7.59 10.98
N ASP A 44 -6.06 8.06 9.96
CA ASP A 44 -7.23 7.33 9.45
C ASP A 44 -6.86 6.21 8.49
N GLY A 45 -5.58 6.02 8.19
CA GLY A 45 -5.12 4.95 7.32
C GLY A 45 -4.97 5.34 5.86
N SER A 46 -5.43 6.53 5.48
CA SER A 46 -5.19 7.02 4.12
C SER A 46 -3.73 7.44 3.99
N GLY A 47 -3.26 7.60 2.76
CA GLY A 47 -1.87 7.94 2.56
C GLY A 47 -1.62 8.87 1.40
N ILE A 48 -0.44 9.44 1.40
CA ILE A 48 0.07 10.25 0.31
C ILE A 48 1.41 9.66 -0.07
N LEU A 49 1.54 9.26 -1.33
CA LEU A 49 2.79 8.70 -1.85
C LEU A 49 3.39 9.67 -2.83
N ILE A 50 4.64 10.03 -2.62
CA ILE A 50 5.38 10.91 -3.51
C ILE A 50 6.44 10.10 -4.21
N VAL A 51 6.38 10.07 -5.53
CA VAL A 51 7.30 9.30 -6.37
C VAL A 51 8.27 10.27 -7.02
N ASN A 52 9.56 10.10 -6.76
CA ASN A 52 10.63 10.90 -7.34
C ASN A 52 10.45 12.41 -7.12
N ALA A 53 9.84 12.78 -6.00
CA ALA A 53 9.63 14.17 -5.59
C ALA A 53 8.74 14.97 -6.55
N SER A 54 8.12 14.33 -7.54
CA SER A 54 7.32 15.06 -8.54
C SER A 54 5.92 14.53 -8.70
N THR A 55 5.69 13.25 -8.49
CA THR A 55 4.36 12.65 -8.65
C THR A 55 3.75 12.41 -7.28
N VAL A 56 2.57 12.97 -7.05
CA VAL A 56 1.88 12.86 -5.76
C VAL A 56 0.61 12.05 -5.97
N LEU A 57 0.47 10.97 -5.21
CA LEU A 57 -0.69 10.08 -5.28
C LEU A 57 -1.41 10.07 -3.94
N HIS A 58 -2.71 10.31 -3.97
CA HIS A 58 -3.56 10.20 -2.79
C HIS A 58 -4.13 8.79 -2.74
N LEU A 59 -3.93 8.11 -1.61
CA LEU A 59 -4.21 6.69 -1.51
C LEU A 59 -5.32 6.43 -0.49
N ASN A 60 -6.25 5.55 -0.87
CA ASN A 60 -7.24 5.03 0.08
C ASN A 60 -6.56 4.01 1.00
N LEU A 61 -7.33 3.41 1.91
CA LEU A 61 -6.79 2.49 2.90
C LEU A 61 -6.04 1.32 2.27
N THR A 62 -6.65 0.70 1.28
CA THR A 62 -6.06 -0.49 0.65
C THR A 62 -4.79 -0.13 -0.10
N ALA A 63 -4.83 0.94 -0.89
CA ALA A 63 -3.66 1.37 -1.65
C ALA A 63 -2.52 1.81 -0.72
N THR A 64 -2.87 2.43 0.41
CA THR A 64 -1.86 2.81 1.42
C THR A 64 -1.17 1.57 1.97
N GLU A 65 -1.91 0.51 2.22
CA GLU A 65 -1.31 -0.71 2.72
C GLU A 65 -0.36 -1.31 1.69
N TYR A 66 -0.74 -1.35 0.42
CA TYR A 66 0.17 -1.81 -0.64
C TYR A 66 1.42 -0.93 -0.70
N ALA A 67 1.25 0.39 -0.62
CA ALA A 67 2.40 1.31 -0.66
C ALA A 67 3.35 1.06 0.51
N TYR A 68 2.79 0.82 1.68
CA TYR A 68 3.58 0.52 2.86
C TYR A 68 4.43 -0.74 2.65
N TYR A 69 3.83 -1.79 2.10
CA TYR A 69 4.58 -3.02 1.82
C TYR A 69 5.64 -2.79 0.74
N LEU A 70 5.32 -1.97 -0.26
CA LEU A 70 6.27 -1.66 -1.32
C LEU A 70 7.48 -0.91 -0.77
N VAL A 71 7.24 0.08 0.08
CA VAL A 71 8.33 0.86 0.71
C VAL A 71 9.23 -0.04 1.53
N HIS A 72 8.67 -1.09 2.13
CA HIS A 72 9.43 -2.04 2.94
C HIS A 72 9.93 -3.24 2.15
N SER A 73 9.72 -3.24 0.84
CA SER A 73 10.20 -4.29 -0.06
C SER A 73 9.72 -5.68 0.31
N LEU A 74 8.47 -5.79 0.76
CA LEU A 74 7.92 -7.10 1.08
C LEU A 74 7.74 -7.92 -0.18
N PRO A 75 8.08 -9.21 -0.13
CA PRO A 75 7.88 -10.09 -1.28
C PRO A 75 6.41 -10.22 -1.66
N LEU A 76 6.17 -10.41 -2.94
CA LEU A 76 4.83 -10.49 -3.51
C LEU A 76 3.95 -11.53 -2.80
N ASP A 77 4.50 -12.70 -2.50
CA ASP A 77 3.73 -13.76 -1.85
C ASP A 77 3.31 -13.39 -0.44
N GLN A 78 4.17 -12.70 0.30
CA GLN A 78 3.82 -12.24 1.64
C GLN A 78 2.70 -11.21 1.61
N VAL A 79 2.78 -10.29 0.66
CA VAL A 79 1.75 -9.26 0.51
C VAL A 79 0.41 -9.91 0.18
N ALA A 80 0.42 -10.88 -0.75
CA ALA A 80 -0.81 -11.57 -1.14
C ALA A 80 -1.46 -12.28 0.04
N ARG A 81 -0.67 -12.93 0.89
CA ARG A 81 -1.19 -13.61 2.06
C ARG A 81 -1.78 -12.63 3.08
N LYS A 82 -1.09 -11.51 3.31
CA LYS A 82 -1.56 -10.51 4.26
C LYS A 82 -2.89 -9.91 3.83
N MET A 83 -3.01 -9.58 2.55
CA MET A 83 -4.22 -8.99 2.02
C MET A 83 -5.37 -9.99 2.00
N ASN A 84 -5.08 -11.26 1.69
CA ASN A 84 -6.08 -12.32 1.74
C ASN A 84 -6.68 -12.46 3.13
N ARG A 85 -5.84 -12.42 4.16
CA ARG A 85 -6.31 -12.57 5.53
C ARG A 85 -7.08 -11.36 6.01
N ARG A 86 -6.69 -10.17 5.56
CA ARG A 86 -7.28 -8.94 6.07
C ARG A 86 -8.58 -8.58 5.38
N TYR A 87 -8.66 -8.80 4.07
CA TYR A 87 -9.72 -8.19 3.28
C TYR A 87 -10.60 -9.20 2.55
N ASN A 88 -10.55 -10.43 2.87
CA ASN A 88 -11.40 -11.42 2.19
C ASN A 88 -11.26 -11.33 0.65
N VAL A 89 -10.06 -11.10 0.17
CA VAL A 89 -9.75 -11.05 -1.24
C VAL A 89 -8.90 -12.27 -1.59
N ALA A 90 -9.14 -12.88 -2.75
CA ALA A 90 -8.35 -14.03 -3.17
C ALA A 90 -6.88 -13.65 -3.27
N ALA A 91 -6.00 -14.54 -2.83
CA ALA A 91 -4.57 -14.27 -2.87
C ALA A 91 -4.08 -13.97 -4.28
N SER A 92 -4.65 -14.64 -5.28
CA SER A 92 -4.27 -14.38 -6.68
C SER A 92 -4.64 -12.97 -7.12
N GLN A 93 -5.78 -12.46 -6.64
CA GLN A 93 -6.18 -11.09 -6.96
C GLN A 93 -5.29 -10.09 -6.25
N ALA A 94 -4.98 -10.33 -4.97
CA ALA A 94 -4.10 -9.44 -4.22
C ALA A 94 -2.70 -9.39 -4.85
N ARG A 95 -2.23 -10.53 -5.35
CA ARG A 95 -0.94 -10.58 -6.05
C ARG A 95 -0.95 -9.69 -7.29
N ARG A 96 -2.01 -9.79 -8.09
CA ARG A 96 -2.13 -8.96 -9.30
C ARG A 96 -2.23 -7.49 -8.95
N ASP A 97 -3.02 -7.16 -7.94
CA ASP A 97 -3.21 -5.77 -7.53
C ASP A 97 -1.89 -5.14 -7.06
N TYR A 98 -1.12 -5.88 -6.27
CA TYR A 98 0.15 -5.37 -5.79
C TYR A 98 1.15 -5.21 -6.94
N GLN A 99 1.18 -6.17 -7.83
CA GLN A 99 2.08 -6.11 -8.98
C GLN A 99 1.73 -4.93 -9.89
N ASP A 100 0.44 -4.73 -10.16
CA ASP A 100 -0.02 -3.60 -10.98
C ASP A 100 0.34 -2.27 -10.31
N PHE A 101 0.14 -2.19 -8.99
CA PHE A 101 0.46 -0.99 -8.24
C PHE A 101 1.95 -0.68 -8.33
N ALA A 102 2.78 -1.69 -8.13
CA ALA A 102 4.23 -1.50 -8.19
C ALA A 102 4.67 -1.06 -9.58
N GLU A 103 4.09 -1.63 -10.63
CA GLU A 103 4.45 -1.29 -12.00
C GLU A 103 4.06 0.13 -12.36
N ARG A 104 2.93 0.62 -11.85
CA ARG A 104 2.52 2.01 -12.12
C ARG A 104 3.41 3.03 -11.46
N ILE A 105 4.03 2.67 -10.34
CA ILE A 105 4.88 3.58 -9.60
C ILE A 105 6.29 3.62 -10.19
N GLN A 106 6.72 2.51 -10.73
CA GLN A 106 8.04 2.43 -11.34
C GLN A 106 7.99 2.88 -12.78
#